data_ea7537387de8b197af2f94dcfd76c389
#
_entry.id   ea7537387de8b197af2f94dcfd76c389
#
_cell.length_a   1.000
_cell.length_b   1.000
_cell.length_c   1.000
_cell.angle_alpha   90.00
_cell.angle_beta   90.00
_cell.angle_gamma   90.00
#
_symmetry.space_group_name_H-M   'P 1'
#
loop_
_entity.id
_entity.type
_entity.pdbx_description
1 polymer ?
#
loop_
_entity_poly.entity_id
_entity_poly.type
_entity_poly.pdbx_seq_one_letter_code
_entity_poly.pdbx_strand_id
1 'polypeptide(L)'
;MKTTMIFPVRTAVVLLLAACIPAVVHAAAAPARPNLVFLLADDLAAGAVGYSGNRDVITPHLDRLARDGVRFVSHYDTTSICMASRCTILTGLYEYRHGCNFDHGDLERRFIAQSYPVRLRQAGYFTGFAGKIGFVLQGEKFEALAPLFDQWAGGPGQTFYETEKNAGIAKYAAQYPHSSRANGAWAQDFLKAAKASGKPFCLSVSFKAPHLPFTPDPIDLKLYAGKTFTRPPNYGVERGTHVSPQARTSRAATGYREWIDDFDGTAAKYYALVTGVDAAVGMIREELVRQGLDRNTVIIFTSDNGYNAGSHGFGDKVLPYEEASKAPLIIYDPRLPAEKNGQACAAVTGNIDLAPTLLALAGEPAPAGLDGRSLLPLLADPTGRIRDSLPLFNFWGAPSAQSMAVVTPEWKYIYWYYGVGMKPTEELFHLTEDRYEMTNVAAAPPHAGVLAKLRADYDVQLAAIQQQFVPQHAYDHYPVVFSRTAPWDQKAGLLGQLKVKSGAGDDEPSDQPKKKRK
;
A
#
# COMPACT_ATOMS: atom_id res chain seq x y z
N MET A 1 108.61 -34.84 -4.83
CA MET A 1 108.25 -33.46 -5.11
C MET A 1 106.87 -33.48 -5.81
N LYS A 2 105.79 -33.20 -5.09
CA LYS A 2 104.43 -33.17 -5.65
C LYS A 2 103.99 -31.72 -5.71
N THR A 3 103.81 -31.22 -6.92
CA THR A 3 103.37 -29.86 -7.19
C THR A 3 101.85 -29.83 -7.21
N THR A 4 101.25 -29.05 -6.33
CA THR A 4 99.83 -28.89 -6.20
C THR A 4 99.39 -27.64 -7.02
N MET A 5 98.54 -27.81 -8.08
CA MET A 5 97.95 -26.73 -8.79
C MET A 5 96.70 -26.26 -8.07
N ILE A 6 96.59 -24.96 -7.83
CA ILE A 6 95.41 -24.27 -7.28
C ILE A 6 94.70 -23.60 -8.47
N PHE A 7 93.39 -23.97 -8.71
CA PHE A 7 92.50 -23.28 -9.66
C PHE A 7 91.67 -22.26 -8.89
N PRO A 8 91.44 -21.05 -9.41
CA PRO A 8 90.53 -20.06 -8.81
C PRO A 8 89.07 -20.33 -9.18
N VAL A 9 88.18 -20.42 -8.17
CA VAL A 9 86.75 -20.48 -8.28
C VAL A 9 86.21 -19.07 -8.60
N ARG A 10 85.65 -18.86 -9.76
CA ARG A 10 84.91 -17.65 -10.10
C ARG A 10 83.48 -17.80 -9.61
N THR A 11 83.10 -17.01 -8.60
CA THR A 11 81.71 -16.89 -8.07
C THR A 11 80.88 -15.99 -9.00
N ALA A 12 79.94 -16.55 -9.74
CA ALA A 12 79.00 -15.79 -10.51
C ALA A 12 77.80 -15.36 -9.60
N VAL A 13 77.69 -14.06 -9.36
CA VAL A 13 76.50 -13.47 -8.67
C VAL A 13 75.38 -13.30 -9.70
N VAL A 14 74.33 -14.11 -9.56
CA VAL A 14 73.09 -13.96 -10.33
C VAL A 14 72.19 -12.96 -9.59
N LEU A 15 72.07 -11.75 -10.10
CA LEU A 15 71.07 -10.76 -9.63
C LEU A 15 69.71 -11.15 -10.20
N LEU A 16 68.81 -11.68 -9.33
CA LEU A 16 67.39 -11.82 -9.62
C LEU A 16 66.71 -10.46 -9.49
N LEU A 17 66.41 -9.80 -10.59
CA LEU A 17 65.51 -8.67 -10.64
C LEU A 17 64.06 -9.19 -10.46
N ALA A 18 63.52 -9.09 -9.23
CA ALA A 18 62.09 -9.31 -8.96
C ALA A 18 61.30 -8.15 -9.57
N ALA A 19 60.66 -8.37 -10.74
CA ALA A 19 59.71 -7.44 -11.30
C ALA A 19 58.46 -7.42 -10.42
N CYS A 20 58.28 -6.40 -9.57
CA CYS A 20 57.02 -6.11 -8.90
C CYS A 20 55.99 -5.64 -9.96
N ILE A 21 55.15 -6.55 -10.42
CA ILE A 21 53.92 -6.19 -11.17
C ILE A 21 52.95 -5.66 -10.14
N PRO A 22 52.51 -4.37 -10.21
CA PRO A 22 51.45 -3.90 -9.34
C PRO A 22 50.17 -4.67 -9.67
N ALA A 23 49.65 -5.45 -8.71
CA ALA A 23 48.34 -6.04 -8.78
C ALA A 23 47.32 -4.87 -8.80
N VAL A 24 46.78 -4.57 -9.96
CA VAL A 24 45.62 -3.68 -10.07
C VAL A 24 44.46 -4.41 -9.42
N VAL A 25 44.25 -4.12 -8.14
CA VAL A 25 43.04 -4.53 -7.43
C VAL A 25 41.89 -3.75 -8.11
N HIS A 26 41.18 -4.38 -9.05
CA HIS A 26 39.91 -3.88 -9.52
C HIS A 26 38.98 -3.89 -8.29
N ALA A 27 38.77 -2.73 -7.67
CA ALA A 27 37.68 -2.57 -6.74
C ALA A 27 36.42 -3.01 -7.49
N ALA A 28 35.78 -4.08 -7.02
CA ALA A 28 34.50 -4.50 -7.57
C ALA A 28 33.60 -3.28 -7.56
N ALA A 29 33.11 -2.86 -8.73
CA ALA A 29 32.18 -1.74 -8.83
C ALA A 29 31.04 -2.03 -7.87
N ALA A 30 30.71 -1.06 -7.00
CA ALA A 30 29.56 -1.20 -6.12
C ALA A 30 28.35 -1.63 -6.95
N PRO A 31 27.55 -2.60 -6.48
CA PRO A 31 26.41 -3.09 -7.26
C PRO A 31 25.54 -1.89 -7.66
N ALA A 32 25.19 -1.83 -8.94
CA ALA A 32 24.39 -0.72 -9.47
C ALA A 32 23.08 -0.61 -8.68
N ARG A 33 22.76 0.59 -8.18
CA ARG A 33 21.50 0.85 -7.49
C ARG A 33 20.33 0.44 -8.39
N PRO A 34 19.32 -0.30 -7.89
CA PRO A 34 18.20 -0.75 -8.71
C PRO A 34 17.31 0.41 -9.11
N ASN A 35 16.66 0.26 -10.24
CA ASN A 35 15.49 1.05 -10.56
C ASN A 35 14.30 0.56 -9.74
N LEU A 36 13.38 1.46 -9.43
CA LEU A 36 12.20 1.18 -8.61
C LEU A 36 10.93 1.55 -9.39
N VAL A 37 9.99 0.63 -9.45
CA VAL A 37 8.64 0.84 -9.98
C VAL A 37 7.65 0.54 -8.87
N PHE A 38 6.90 1.54 -8.46
CA PHE A 38 5.84 1.43 -7.45
C PHE A 38 4.47 1.62 -8.11
N LEU A 39 3.63 0.59 -8.04
CA LEU A 39 2.32 0.54 -8.68
C LEU A 39 1.25 0.44 -7.58
N LEU A 40 0.36 1.41 -7.52
CA LEU A 40 -0.66 1.55 -6.48
C LEU A 40 -2.05 1.55 -7.10
N ALA A 41 -2.86 0.55 -6.77
CA ALA A 41 -4.30 0.54 -7.06
C ALA A 41 -5.07 1.33 -5.99
N ASP A 42 -6.35 1.62 -6.25
CA ASP A 42 -7.28 2.33 -5.36
C ASP A 42 -8.50 1.45 -5.11
N ASP A 43 -8.76 1.07 -3.87
CA ASP A 43 -9.87 0.17 -3.48
C ASP A 43 -9.74 -1.27 -4.02
N LEU A 44 -8.52 -1.81 -4.15
CA LEU A 44 -8.35 -3.18 -4.63
C LEU A 44 -8.29 -4.17 -3.46
N ALA A 45 -9.37 -4.93 -3.29
CA ALA A 45 -9.42 -6.00 -2.30
C ALA A 45 -8.36 -7.08 -2.57
N ALA A 46 -7.70 -7.56 -1.51
CA ALA A 46 -6.67 -8.61 -1.61
C ALA A 46 -7.15 -9.90 -2.29
N GLY A 47 -8.46 -10.19 -2.20
CA GLY A 47 -9.10 -11.31 -2.87
C GLY A 47 -9.53 -11.07 -4.33
N ALA A 48 -9.35 -9.87 -4.86
CA ALA A 48 -9.83 -9.51 -6.21
C ALA A 48 -8.74 -9.61 -7.29
N VAL A 49 -7.80 -10.54 -7.13
CA VAL A 49 -6.71 -10.83 -8.08
C VAL A 49 -6.56 -12.34 -8.27
N GLY A 50 -6.16 -12.79 -9.47
CA GLY A 50 -6.12 -14.22 -9.82
C GLY A 50 -5.18 -15.03 -8.94
N TYR A 51 -4.00 -14.53 -8.65
CA TYR A 51 -3.02 -15.22 -7.81
C TYR A 51 -3.46 -15.43 -6.34
N SER A 52 -4.51 -14.77 -5.87
CA SER A 52 -5.13 -15.02 -4.57
C SER A 52 -6.09 -16.21 -4.57
N GLY A 53 -6.30 -16.83 -5.74
CA GLY A 53 -7.23 -17.95 -5.96
C GLY A 53 -8.60 -17.52 -6.51
N ASN A 54 -8.80 -16.26 -6.83
CA ASN A 54 -10.02 -15.77 -7.48
C ASN A 54 -10.01 -16.18 -8.97
N ARG A 55 -10.94 -17.06 -9.35
CA ARG A 55 -11.06 -17.56 -10.73
C ARG A 55 -11.97 -16.71 -11.62
N ASP A 56 -12.64 -15.74 -11.03
CA ASP A 56 -13.61 -14.89 -11.71
C ASP A 56 -12.95 -13.66 -12.34
N VAL A 57 -11.81 -13.22 -11.82
CA VAL A 57 -11.06 -12.06 -12.30
C VAL A 57 -9.94 -12.45 -13.27
N ILE A 58 -9.66 -11.62 -14.25
CA ILE A 58 -8.63 -11.85 -15.28
C ILE A 58 -7.45 -10.91 -15.04
N THR A 59 -6.35 -11.44 -14.46
CA THR A 59 -5.16 -10.67 -14.08
C THR A 59 -3.84 -11.36 -14.45
N PRO A 60 -3.60 -11.74 -15.73
CA PRO A 60 -2.46 -12.55 -16.12
C PRO A 60 -1.09 -11.90 -15.86
N HIS A 61 -1.00 -10.55 -15.92
CA HIS A 61 0.25 -9.84 -15.68
C HIS A 61 0.58 -9.73 -14.18
N LEU A 62 -0.42 -9.51 -13.32
CA LEU A 62 -0.28 -9.56 -11.86
C LEU A 62 0.00 -10.98 -11.39
N ASP A 63 -0.67 -11.99 -11.96
CA ASP A 63 -0.42 -13.40 -11.64
C ASP A 63 1.02 -13.80 -12.01
N ARG A 64 1.51 -13.30 -13.15
CA ARG A 64 2.91 -13.49 -13.52
C ARG A 64 3.85 -12.75 -12.58
N LEU A 65 3.54 -11.50 -12.19
CA LEU A 65 4.36 -10.74 -11.23
C LEU A 65 4.43 -11.48 -9.88
N ALA A 66 3.31 -12.03 -9.41
CA ALA A 66 3.22 -12.80 -8.17
C ALA A 66 4.00 -14.12 -8.23
N ARG A 67 4.02 -14.78 -9.40
CA ARG A 67 4.81 -16.00 -9.63
C ARG A 67 6.31 -15.71 -9.69
N ASP A 68 6.69 -14.54 -10.24
CA ASP A 68 8.08 -14.13 -10.41
C ASP A 68 8.65 -13.43 -9.14
N GLY A 69 7.79 -12.99 -8.20
CA GLY A 69 8.15 -12.25 -6.99
C GLY A 69 7.78 -12.94 -5.68
N VAL A 70 7.86 -12.21 -4.57
CA VAL A 70 7.39 -12.62 -3.23
C VAL A 70 6.02 -11.99 -2.98
N ARG A 71 5.04 -12.79 -2.52
CA ARG A 71 3.69 -12.37 -2.17
C ARG A 71 3.57 -12.20 -0.66
N PHE A 72 3.07 -11.08 -0.19
CA PHE A 72 2.81 -10.83 1.23
C PHE A 72 1.32 -11.07 1.50
N VAL A 73 0.99 -12.17 2.17
CA VAL A 73 -0.40 -12.60 2.35
C VAL A 73 -1.09 -12.03 3.59
N SER A 74 -0.35 -11.29 4.42
CA SER A 74 -0.84 -10.58 5.61
C SER A 74 -0.33 -9.13 5.60
N HIS A 75 -0.64 -8.42 4.51
CA HIS A 75 -0.30 -7.00 4.34
C HIS A 75 -1.55 -6.14 4.56
N TYR A 76 -1.43 -5.14 5.45
CA TYR A 76 -2.56 -4.34 5.90
C TYR A 76 -2.33 -2.84 5.69
N ASP A 77 -3.39 -2.12 5.39
CA ASP A 77 -3.41 -0.67 5.44
C ASP A 77 -3.79 -0.25 6.85
N THR A 78 -2.88 0.44 7.52
CA THR A 78 -3.04 0.82 8.93
C THR A 78 -4.17 1.81 9.15
N THR A 79 -4.56 2.55 8.11
CA THR A 79 -5.81 3.29 8.01
C THR A 79 -6.39 3.06 6.62
N SER A 80 -7.53 2.38 6.54
CA SER A 80 -8.11 1.93 5.26
C SER A 80 -8.97 3.02 4.60
N ILE A 81 -8.39 4.20 4.40
CA ILE A 81 -9.00 5.34 3.66
C ILE A 81 -7.93 6.02 2.81
N CYS A 82 -8.24 6.25 1.52
CA CYS A 82 -7.25 6.64 0.52
C CYS A 82 -6.32 7.79 0.94
N MET A 83 -6.84 8.92 1.43
CA MET A 83 -6.01 10.09 1.77
C MET A 83 -4.97 9.74 2.84
N ALA A 84 -5.39 9.15 3.95
CA ALA A 84 -4.51 8.78 5.05
C ALA A 84 -3.53 7.68 4.65
N SER A 85 -4.01 6.61 3.99
CA SER A 85 -3.17 5.50 3.55
C SER A 85 -2.09 5.96 2.57
N ARG A 86 -2.41 6.84 1.59
CA ARG A 86 -1.43 7.36 0.63
C ARG A 86 -0.35 8.18 1.30
N CYS A 87 -0.71 9.01 2.29
CA CYS A 87 0.26 9.73 3.11
C CYS A 87 1.14 8.78 3.93
N THR A 88 0.55 7.73 4.51
CA THR A 88 1.26 6.67 5.22
C THR A 88 2.25 5.94 4.31
N ILE A 89 1.84 5.54 3.10
CA ILE A 89 2.69 4.89 2.09
C ILE A 89 3.88 5.76 1.72
N LEU A 90 3.66 7.07 1.53
CA LEU A 90 4.71 8.00 1.13
C LEU A 90 5.71 8.27 2.24
N THR A 91 5.24 8.36 3.49
CA THR A 91 6.04 8.84 4.63
C THR A 91 6.59 7.74 5.52
N GLY A 92 5.94 6.56 5.57
CA GLY A 92 6.26 5.49 6.53
C GLY A 92 5.84 5.80 7.96
N LEU A 93 4.89 6.73 8.15
CA LEU A 93 4.34 7.15 9.43
C LEU A 93 2.87 6.73 9.57
N TYR A 94 2.44 6.45 10.79
CA TYR A 94 1.01 6.29 11.09
C TYR A 94 0.24 7.59 10.86
N GLU A 95 -1.05 7.49 10.57
CA GLU A 95 -1.92 8.63 10.31
C GLU A 95 -1.85 9.69 11.42
N TYR A 96 -1.98 9.30 12.68
CA TYR A 96 -1.95 10.23 13.82
C TYR A 96 -0.63 11.01 13.96
N ARG A 97 0.44 10.56 13.27
CA ARG A 97 1.74 11.23 13.26
C ARG A 97 1.93 12.19 12.09
N HIS A 98 1.33 11.91 10.93
CA HIS A 98 1.35 12.85 9.80
C HIS A 98 0.10 13.72 9.71
N GLY A 99 -1.00 13.34 10.38
CA GLY A 99 -2.21 14.14 10.54
C GLY A 99 -3.08 14.30 9.30
N CYS A 100 -2.78 13.63 8.20
CA CYS A 100 -3.47 13.82 6.93
C CYS A 100 -4.65 12.85 6.80
N ASN A 101 -5.86 13.41 6.82
CA ASN A 101 -7.12 12.68 6.69
C ASN A 101 -8.23 13.67 6.31
N PHE A 102 -9.28 13.24 5.64
CA PHE A 102 -10.41 14.08 5.20
C PHE A 102 -11.10 14.85 6.35
N ASP A 103 -11.15 14.27 7.55
CA ASP A 103 -11.76 14.90 8.73
C ASP A 103 -10.74 15.67 9.60
N HIS A 104 -9.43 15.48 9.38
CA HIS A 104 -8.38 16.02 10.23
C HIS A 104 -7.52 17.10 9.55
N GLY A 105 -7.38 17.07 8.24
CA GLY A 105 -6.66 18.08 7.47
C GLY A 105 -5.69 17.53 6.44
N ASP A 106 -4.98 18.47 5.80
CA ASP A 106 -4.05 18.22 4.71
C ASP A 106 -2.65 17.88 5.22
N LEU A 107 -1.79 17.34 4.34
CA LEU A 107 -0.43 16.95 4.68
C LEU A 107 0.48 18.17 4.84
N GLU A 108 1.17 18.30 5.97
CA GLU A 108 2.17 19.35 6.12
C GLU A 108 3.41 19.10 5.23
N ARG A 109 3.98 20.18 4.70
CA ARG A 109 5.16 20.13 3.81
C ARG A 109 6.36 19.38 4.42
N ARG A 110 6.55 19.43 5.73
CA ARG A 110 7.66 18.72 6.40
C ARG A 110 7.59 17.21 6.21
N PHE A 111 6.40 16.63 6.11
CA PHE A 111 6.23 15.19 5.93
C PHE A 111 6.49 14.76 4.48
N ILE A 112 5.97 15.49 3.47
CA ILE A 112 6.26 15.17 2.08
C ILE A 112 7.76 15.34 1.75
N ALA A 113 8.45 16.28 2.40
CA ALA A 113 9.90 16.46 2.25
C ALA A 113 10.72 15.24 2.70
N GLN A 114 10.18 14.42 3.60
CA GLN A 114 10.78 13.18 4.08
C GLN A 114 10.26 11.92 3.37
N SER A 115 9.31 12.08 2.44
CA SER A 115 8.73 10.96 1.68
C SER A 115 9.75 10.26 0.79
N TYR A 116 9.50 8.96 0.49
CA TYR A 116 10.44 8.18 -0.30
C TYR A 116 10.76 8.80 -1.67
N PRO A 117 9.80 9.35 -2.46
CA PRO A 117 10.15 9.86 -3.79
C PRO A 117 11.01 11.11 -3.72
N VAL A 118 10.75 12.00 -2.75
CA VAL A 118 11.56 13.22 -2.56
C VAL A 118 12.98 12.87 -2.11
N ARG A 119 13.11 11.94 -1.16
CA ARG A 119 14.40 11.45 -0.69
C ARG A 119 15.20 10.76 -1.80
N LEU A 120 14.55 9.92 -2.60
CA LEU A 120 15.19 9.24 -3.72
C LEU A 120 15.66 10.24 -4.80
N ARG A 121 14.87 11.29 -5.07
CA ARG A 121 15.29 12.37 -5.98
C ARG A 121 16.54 13.07 -5.44
N GLN A 122 16.58 13.40 -4.16
CA GLN A 122 17.76 13.99 -3.50
C GLN A 122 18.99 13.08 -3.58
N ALA A 123 18.76 11.77 -3.54
CA ALA A 123 19.79 10.73 -3.70
C ALA A 123 20.21 10.51 -5.16
N GLY A 124 19.71 11.30 -6.10
CA GLY A 124 20.09 11.27 -7.52
C GLY A 124 19.29 10.32 -8.40
N TYR A 125 18.16 9.78 -7.92
CA TYR A 125 17.20 9.07 -8.76
C TYR A 125 16.46 10.04 -9.69
N PHE A 126 16.16 9.58 -10.91
CA PHE A 126 15.22 10.25 -11.80
C PHE A 126 13.80 9.83 -11.38
N THR A 127 12.96 10.76 -10.93
CA THR A 127 11.68 10.45 -10.30
C THR A 127 10.49 10.83 -11.18
N GLY A 128 9.46 9.97 -11.20
CA GLY A 128 8.22 10.23 -11.89
C GLY A 128 6.99 9.80 -11.11
N PHE A 129 5.90 10.56 -11.27
CA PHE A 129 4.61 10.24 -10.69
C PHE A 129 3.47 10.44 -11.71
N ALA A 130 2.56 9.47 -11.80
CA ALA A 130 1.34 9.57 -12.61
C ALA A 130 0.11 9.08 -11.83
N GLY A 131 -1.05 9.69 -12.12
CA GLY A 131 -2.35 9.29 -11.60
C GLY A 131 -2.77 9.98 -10.30
N LYS A 132 -3.55 9.31 -9.46
CA LYS A 132 -4.14 9.87 -8.24
C LYS A 132 -3.11 10.00 -7.12
N ILE A 133 -2.84 11.24 -6.65
CA ILE A 133 -2.04 11.46 -5.45
C ILE A 133 -2.90 11.36 -4.18
N GLY A 134 -4.14 11.89 -4.20
CA GLY A 134 -5.15 11.71 -3.18
C GLY A 134 -5.09 12.64 -1.97
N PHE A 135 -4.19 13.61 -1.96
CA PHE A 135 -4.09 14.66 -0.93
C PHE A 135 -3.53 15.96 -1.52
N VAL A 136 -3.55 17.04 -0.73
CA VAL A 136 -2.88 18.30 -1.00
C VAL A 136 -1.96 18.68 0.16
N LEU A 137 -1.10 19.66 -0.06
CA LEU A 137 -0.26 20.19 1.02
C LEU A 137 -1.00 21.30 1.76
N GLN A 138 -0.88 21.31 3.08
CA GLN A 138 -1.56 22.26 3.95
C GLN A 138 -1.25 23.72 3.54
N GLY A 139 -2.33 24.46 3.24
CA GLY A 139 -2.22 25.87 2.82
C GLY A 139 -1.66 26.09 1.42
N GLU A 140 -1.49 25.05 0.61
CA GLU A 140 -0.91 25.13 -0.72
C GLU A 140 -1.89 24.62 -1.79
N LYS A 141 -1.65 25.04 -3.04
CA LYS A 141 -2.40 24.52 -4.19
C LYS A 141 -1.83 23.16 -4.62
N PHE A 142 -2.64 22.38 -5.32
CA PHE A 142 -2.27 21.05 -5.84
C PHE A 142 -0.97 21.08 -6.67
N GLU A 143 -0.76 22.13 -7.45
CA GLU A 143 0.41 22.31 -8.32
C GLU A 143 1.74 22.35 -7.56
N ALA A 144 1.71 22.61 -6.25
CA ALA A 144 2.91 22.59 -5.40
C ALA A 144 3.57 21.22 -5.27
N LEU A 145 2.86 20.13 -5.66
CA LEU A 145 3.39 18.78 -5.67
C LEU A 145 4.25 18.48 -6.90
N ALA A 146 3.95 19.06 -8.05
CA ALA A 146 4.64 18.78 -9.32
C ALA A 146 6.16 19.01 -9.26
N PRO A 147 6.69 20.11 -8.67
CA PRO A 147 8.13 20.34 -8.57
C PRO A 147 8.90 19.33 -7.71
N LEU A 148 8.22 18.46 -6.97
CA LEU A 148 8.85 17.43 -6.14
C LEU A 148 9.36 16.25 -6.97
N PHE A 149 8.97 16.16 -8.26
CA PHE A 149 9.33 15.08 -9.18
C PHE A 149 10.04 15.64 -10.41
N ASP A 150 10.82 14.81 -11.12
CA ASP A 150 11.43 15.20 -12.39
C ASP A 150 10.42 15.13 -13.55
N GLN A 151 9.46 14.18 -13.49
CA GLN A 151 8.31 14.13 -14.39
C GLN A 151 7.01 13.93 -13.58
N TRP A 152 5.99 14.69 -13.94
CA TRP A 152 4.72 14.73 -13.23
C TRP A 152 3.52 14.62 -14.17
N ALA A 153 2.65 13.65 -13.88
CA ALA A 153 1.32 13.49 -14.45
C ALA A 153 0.28 13.15 -13.37
N GLY A 154 0.52 13.65 -12.14
CA GLY A 154 -0.44 13.50 -11.04
C GLY A 154 -1.69 14.33 -11.27
N GLY A 155 -2.84 13.83 -10.79
CA GLY A 155 -4.13 14.49 -10.84
C GLY A 155 -4.68 14.82 -9.44
N PRO A 156 -5.47 15.92 -9.32
CA PRO A 156 -6.11 16.31 -8.06
C PRO A 156 -7.28 15.39 -7.71
N GLY A 157 -7.62 15.33 -6.42
CA GLY A 157 -8.78 14.61 -5.89
C GLY A 157 -8.82 13.15 -6.32
N GLN A 158 -9.99 12.72 -6.81
CA GLN A 158 -10.22 11.32 -7.23
C GLN A 158 -9.77 11.02 -8.67
N THR A 159 -9.31 12.02 -9.44
CA THR A 159 -9.05 11.90 -10.89
C THR A 159 -10.24 11.35 -11.68
N PHE A 160 -10.10 11.13 -12.98
CA PHE A 160 -11.18 10.66 -13.84
C PHE A 160 -10.79 9.36 -14.53
N TYR A 161 -11.78 8.54 -14.87
CA TYR A 161 -11.57 7.37 -15.72
C TYR A 161 -11.32 7.75 -17.17
N GLU A 162 -11.98 8.82 -17.64
CA GLU A 162 -11.76 9.37 -18.98
C GLU A 162 -10.40 10.05 -19.04
N THR A 163 -9.54 9.54 -19.93
CA THR A 163 -8.16 10.01 -20.06
C THR A 163 -8.07 11.49 -20.38
N GLU A 164 -8.94 11.99 -21.26
CA GLU A 164 -8.96 13.40 -21.70
C GLU A 164 -9.20 14.40 -20.56
N LYS A 165 -9.89 13.98 -19.50
CA LYS A 165 -10.16 14.81 -18.33
C LYS A 165 -8.98 14.92 -17.36
N ASN A 166 -7.90 14.15 -17.55
CA ASN A 166 -6.71 14.15 -16.72
C ASN A 166 -5.55 14.85 -17.45
N ALA A 167 -5.28 16.11 -17.13
CA ALA A 167 -4.34 16.95 -17.87
C ALA A 167 -2.97 16.31 -18.11
N GLY A 168 -2.42 15.59 -17.12
CA GLY A 168 -1.10 14.96 -17.22
C GLY A 168 -1.00 13.79 -18.22
N ILE A 169 -2.14 13.17 -18.57
CA ILE A 169 -2.20 12.01 -19.47
C ILE A 169 -3.13 12.22 -20.67
N ALA A 170 -3.76 13.40 -20.81
CA ALA A 170 -4.75 13.69 -21.85
C ALA A 170 -4.25 13.43 -23.30
N LYS A 171 -2.96 13.59 -23.56
CA LYS A 171 -2.35 13.32 -24.87
C LYS A 171 -2.50 11.87 -25.35
N TYR A 172 -2.78 10.94 -24.44
CA TYR A 172 -2.97 9.53 -24.76
C TYR A 172 -4.43 9.15 -25.05
N ALA A 173 -5.40 10.08 -24.89
CA ALA A 173 -6.83 9.79 -24.94
C ALA A 173 -7.29 9.16 -26.27
N ALA A 174 -6.70 9.56 -27.41
CA ALA A 174 -7.04 9.00 -28.71
C ALA A 174 -6.74 7.49 -28.82
N GLN A 175 -5.67 7.02 -28.19
CA GLN A 175 -5.26 5.60 -28.20
C GLN A 175 -5.79 4.84 -26.99
N TYR A 176 -5.85 5.49 -25.84
CA TYR A 176 -6.24 4.92 -24.56
C TYR A 176 -7.29 5.83 -23.90
N PRO A 177 -8.58 5.69 -24.24
CA PRO A 177 -9.62 6.55 -23.70
C PRO A 177 -9.83 6.38 -22.19
N HIS A 178 -9.42 5.24 -21.60
CA HIS A 178 -9.49 4.96 -20.17
C HIS A 178 -8.15 5.17 -19.48
N SER A 179 -8.17 5.85 -18.32
CA SER A 179 -6.98 6.32 -17.60
C SER A 179 -6.03 5.21 -17.14
N SER A 180 -6.50 3.97 -16.92
CA SER A 180 -5.61 2.86 -16.50
C SER A 180 -4.51 2.61 -17.54
N ARG A 181 -4.89 2.37 -18.81
CA ARG A 181 -3.91 2.17 -19.90
C ARG A 181 -3.16 3.44 -20.26
N ALA A 182 -3.80 4.61 -20.16
CA ALA A 182 -3.12 5.89 -20.41
C ALA A 182 -1.99 6.16 -19.40
N ASN A 183 -2.17 5.79 -18.13
CA ASN A 183 -1.09 5.81 -17.13
C ASN A 183 0.03 4.82 -17.49
N GLY A 184 -0.30 3.64 -18.04
CA GLY A 184 0.68 2.70 -18.59
C GLY A 184 1.49 3.30 -19.75
N ALA A 185 0.83 3.99 -20.67
CA ALA A 185 1.49 4.67 -21.80
C ALA A 185 2.39 5.82 -21.33
N TRP A 186 1.94 6.61 -20.36
CA TRP A 186 2.77 7.64 -19.74
C TRP A 186 4.02 7.03 -19.08
N ALA A 187 3.84 5.92 -18.36
CA ALA A 187 4.96 5.20 -17.75
C ALA A 187 5.97 4.70 -18.78
N GLN A 188 5.52 4.23 -19.95
CA GLN A 188 6.42 3.85 -21.05
C GLN A 188 7.26 5.04 -21.55
N ASP A 189 6.67 6.23 -21.71
CA ASP A 189 7.42 7.44 -22.09
C ASP A 189 8.39 7.87 -20.98
N PHE A 190 7.99 7.77 -19.70
CA PHE A 190 8.87 7.99 -18.56
C PHE A 190 10.09 7.06 -18.59
N LEU A 191 9.89 5.76 -18.82
CA LEU A 191 10.99 4.77 -18.86
C LEU A 191 12.01 5.07 -19.96
N LYS A 192 11.58 5.55 -21.14
CA LYS A 192 12.46 6.02 -22.20
C LYS A 192 13.31 7.22 -21.77
N ALA A 193 12.66 8.20 -21.12
CA ALA A 193 13.34 9.39 -20.60
C ALA A 193 14.31 9.04 -19.47
N ALA A 194 13.91 8.15 -18.57
CA ALA A 194 14.74 7.65 -17.47
C ALA A 194 16.00 6.95 -18.01
N LYS A 195 15.86 6.08 -19.00
CA LYS A 195 17.00 5.45 -19.67
C LYS A 195 17.95 6.49 -20.30
N ALA A 196 17.38 7.48 -20.99
CA ALA A 196 18.18 8.54 -21.61
C ALA A 196 18.92 9.41 -20.57
N SER A 197 18.39 9.56 -19.36
CA SER A 197 19.02 10.30 -18.26
C SER A 197 20.30 9.64 -17.72
N GLY A 198 20.46 8.33 -17.93
CA GLY A 198 21.56 7.53 -17.38
C GLY A 198 21.53 7.36 -15.84
N LYS A 199 20.47 7.83 -15.18
CA LYS A 199 20.30 7.74 -13.72
C LYS A 199 19.47 6.50 -13.35
N PRO A 200 19.63 5.95 -12.12
CA PRO A 200 18.61 5.07 -11.57
C PRO A 200 17.31 5.85 -11.43
N PHE A 201 16.15 5.19 -11.55
CA PHE A 201 14.88 5.87 -11.51
C PHE A 201 13.93 5.29 -10.45
N CYS A 202 13.00 6.13 -9.99
CA CYS A 202 11.85 5.75 -9.20
C CYS A 202 10.58 6.23 -9.90
N LEU A 203 9.80 5.29 -10.43
CA LEU A 203 8.52 5.51 -11.09
C LEU A 203 7.41 5.13 -10.14
N SER A 204 6.50 6.06 -9.82
CA SER A 204 5.27 5.79 -9.08
C SER A 204 4.06 5.98 -9.99
N VAL A 205 3.27 4.92 -10.19
CA VAL A 205 2.01 4.97 -10.94
C VAL A 205 0.87 4.62 -10.00
N SER A 206 -0.04 5.57 -9.81
CA SER A 206 -1.12 5.48 -8.87
C SER A 206 -2.46 5.53 -9.60
N PHE A 207 -3.08 4.36 -9.78
CA PHE A 207 -4.32 4.22 -10.52
C PHE A 207 -5.51 4.75 -9.70
N LYS A 208 -6.56 5.24 -10.39
CA LYS A 208 -7.90 5.41 -9.82
C LYS A 208 -8.61 4.07 -9.67
N ALA A 209 -8.37 3.14 -10.59
CA ALA A 209 -9.04 1.85 -10.62
C ALA A 209 -8.56 0.92 -9.46
N PRO A 210 -9.49 0.14 -8.88
CA PRO A 210 -10.91 0.00 -9.21
C PRO A 210 -11.91 0.86 -8.41
N HIS A 211 -11.53 2.04 -7.88
CA HIS A 211 -12.39 2.93 -7.07
C HIS A 211 -13.71 3.31 -7.77
N LEU A 212 -14.75 3.56 -7.00
CA LEU A 212 -16.03 4.09 -7.47
C LEU A 212 -15.90 5.45 -8.22
N PRO A 213 -16.87 5.79 -9.11
CA PRO A 213 -17.90 4.95 -9.69
C PRO A 213 -17.28 3.90 -10.62
N PHE A 214 -17.84 2.68 -10.66
CA PHE A 214 -17.27 1.61 -11.47
C PHE A 214 -17.53 1.82 -12.97
N THR A 215 -16.62 2.54 -13.62
CA THR A 215 -16.68 2.89 -15.04
C THR A 215 -15.49 2.28 -15.78
N PRO A 216 -15.51 0.97 -16.10
CA PRO A 216 -14.40 0.30 -16.74
C PRO A 216 -14.29 0.65 -18.23
N ASP A 217 -13.11 0.41 -18.80
CA ASP A 217 -12.90 0.41 -20.24
C ASP A 217 -13.85 -0.62 -20.88
N PRO A 218 -14.63 -0.26 -21.93
CA PRO A 218 -15.50 -1.20 -22.62
C PRO A 218 -14.78 -2.45 -23.15
N ILE A 219 -13.49 -2.37 -23.47
CA ILE A 219 -12.71 -3.51 -23.95
C ILE A 219 -12.54 -4.55 -22.83
N ASP A 220 -12.34 -4.11 -21.58
CA ASP A 220 -12.20 -4.99 -20.44
C ASP A 220 -13.57 -5.52 -19.98
N LEU A 221 -14.60 -4.67 -19.99
CA LEU A 221 -15.95 -5.08 -19.59
C LEU A 221 -16.51 -6.20 -20.47
N LYS A 222 -16.19 -6.23 -21.75
CA LYS A 222 -16.59 -7.31 -22.69
C LYS A 222 -16.11 -8.69 -22.24
N LEU A 223 -14.99 -8.79 -21.53
CA LEU A 223 -14.47 -10.06 -21.02
C LEU A 223 -15.35 -10.69 -19.95
N TYR A 224 -16.26 -9.90 -19.37
CA TYR A 224 -17.15 -10.30 -18.28
C TYR A 224 -18.62 -10.34 -18.69
N ALA A 225 -18.94 -10.10 -19.96
CA ALA A 225 -20.31 -10.08 -20.46
C ALA A 225 -21.01 -11.42 -20.25
N GLY A 226 -22.19 -11.40 -19.60
CA GLY A 226 -23.01 -12.59 -19.34
C GLY A 226 -22.44 -13.56 -18.31
N LYS A 227 -21.39 -13.19 -17.58
CA LYS A 227 -20.85 -14.01 -16.50
C LYS A 227 -21.61 -13.80 -15.20
N THR A 228 -21.66 -14.87 -14.39
CA THR A 228 -22.04 -14.82 -12.97
C THR A 228 -20.79 -15.02 -12.13
N PHE A 229 -20.78 -14.46 -10.92
CA PHE A 229 -19.61 -14.42 -10.07
C PHE A 229 -19.85 -15.09 -8.73
N THR A 230 -18.78 -15.66 -8.18
CA THR A 230 -18.81 -16.32 -6.88
C THR A 230 -18.93 -15.28 -5.77
N ARG A 231 -19.99 -15.38 -4.98
CA ARG A 231 -20.12 -14.56 -3.78
C ARG A 231 -19.21 -15.08 -2.67
N PRO A 232 -18.50 -14.22 -1.93
CA PRO A 232 -17.69 -14.68 -0.81
C PRO A 232 -18.60 -15.30 0.28
N PRO A 233 -18.06 -16.21 1.12
CA PRO A 233 -18.85 -16.90 2.16
C PRO A 233 -19.53 -15.96 3.18
N ASN A 234 -18.97 -14.78 3.39
CA ASN A 234 -19.48 -13.74 4.28
C ASN A 234 -20.31 -12.67 3.55
N TYR A 235 -20.73 -12.91 2.32
CA TYR A 235 -21.56 -11.97 1.55
C TYR A 235 -22.96 -11.84 2.17
N GLY A 236 -23.41 -10.60 2.33
CA GLY A 236 -24.76 -10.27 2.76
C GLY A 236 -24.89 -9.86 4.22
N VAL A 237 -25.94 -9.12 4.52
CA VAL A 237 -26.23 -8.60 5.88
C VAL A 237 -26.45 -9.73 6.87
N GLU A 238 -27.08 -10.81 6.45
CA GLU A 238 -27.36 -12.01 7.25
C GLU A 238 -26.06 -12.74 7.67
N ARG A 239 -25.00 -12.59 6.91
CA ARG A 239 -23.67 -13.14 7.22
C ARG A 239 -22.83 -12.21 8.13
N GLY A 240 -23.30 -10.99 8.35
CA GLY A 240 -22.64 -10.00 9.19
C GLY A 240 -23.41 -9.71 10.50
N THR A 241 -24.31 -10.58 10.95
CA THR A 241 -25.11 -10.36 12.18
C THR A 241 -24.29 -10.37 13.47
N HIS A 242 -23.10 -10.96 13.43
CA HIS A 242 -22.15 -11.06 14.55
C HIS A 242 -21.25 -9.83 14.70
N VAL A 243 -21.17 -8.98 13.66
CA VAL A 243 -20.32 -7.77 13.73
C VAL A 243 -20.93 -6.72 14.64
N SER A 244 -20.08 -5.90 15.24
CA SER A 244 -20.49 -4.86 16.19
C SER A 244 -21.48 -3.88 15.57
N PRO A 245 -22.51 -3.44 16.33
CA PRO A 245 -23.49 -2.46 15.84
C PRO A 245 -22.83 -1.12 15.47
N GLN A 246 -21.69 -0.76 16.07
CA GLN A 246 -20.91 0.42 15.72
C GLN A 246 -20.44 0.37 14.26
N ALA A 247 -19.98 -0.80 13.77
CA ALA A 247 -19.58 -0.97 12.37
C ALA A 247 -20.72 -0.63 11.40
N ARG A 248 -21.98 -0.91 11.78
CA ARG A 248 -23.17 -0.60 10.97
C ARG A 248 -23.48 0.90 10.86
N THR A 249 -22.82 1.76 11.63
CA THR A 249 -22.95 3.22 11.51
C THR A 249 -22.01 3.82 10.50
N SER A 250 -21.09 3.01 9.95
CA SER A 250 -20.11 3.45 8.98
C SER A 250 -20.72 3.72 7.59
N ARG A 251 -20.01 4.49 6.78
CA ARG A 251 -20.33 4.67 5.35
C ARG A 251 -20.37 3.31 4.61
N ALA A 252 -19.55 2.34 5.02
CA ALA A 252 -19.53 1.02 4.41
C ALA A 252 -20.90 0.31 4.45
N ALA A 253 -21.71 0.55 5.48
CA ALA A 253 -23.06 -0.02 5.57
C ALA A 253 -24.03 0.58 4.54
N THR A 254 -23.85 1.84 4.13
CA THR A 254 -24.65 2.49 3.09
C THR A 254 -24.13 2.18 1.69
N GLY A 255 -22.83 1.98 1.51
CA GLY A 255 -22.19 1.60 0.26
C GLY A 255 -22.51 0.18 -0.22
N TYR A 256 -23.20 -0.62 0.62
CA TYR A 256 -23.58 -1.98 0.28
C TYR A 256 -24.65 -2.08 -0.83
N ARG A 257 -25.45 -1.02 -1.05
CA ARG A 257 -26.59 -1.04 -1.99
C ARG A 257 -26.23 -1.47 -3.41
N GLU A 258 -25.13 -0.99 -3.96
CA GLU A 258 -24.70 -1.34 -5.32
C GLU A 258 -24.47 -2.85 -5.47
N TRP A 259 -23.96 -3.49 -4.40
CA TRP A 259 -23.68 -4.92 -4.38
C TRP A 259 -24.92 -5.78 -4.15
N ILE A 260 -25.95 -5.26 -3.47
CA ILE A 260 -27.19 -6.00 -3.20
C ILE A 260 -28.16 -5.92 -4.39
N ASP A 261 -28.23 -4.77 -5.05
CA ASP A 261 -29.19 -4.53 -6.13
C ASP A 261 -28.80 -5.29 -7.42
N ASP A 262 -27.50 -5.36 -7.74
CA ASP A 262 -26.95 -6.06 -8.90
C ASP A 262 -25.52 -6.55 -8.61
N PHE A 263 -25.38 -7.67 -7.93
CA PHE A 263 -24.06 -8.22 -7.60
C PHE A 263 -23.26 -8.55 -8.86
N ASP A 264 -23.83 -9.28 -9.81
CA ASP A 264 -23.09 -9.75 -10.98
C ASP A 264 -22.68 -8.61 -11.91
N GLY A 265 -23.56 -7.62 -12.11
CA GLY A 265 -23.23 -6.41 -12.88
C GLY A 265 -22.19 -5.53 -12.19
N THR A 266 -22.25 -5.41 -10.86
CA THR A 266 -21.27 -4.65 -10.07
C THR A 266 -19.92 -5.35 -10.05
N ALA A 267 -19.87 -6.66 -9.82
CA ALA A 267 -18.67 -7.46 -9.85
C ALA A 267 -18.00 -7.44 -11.23
N ALA A 268 -18.79 -7.54 -12.32
CA ALA A 268 -18.27 -7.43 -13.69
C ALA A 268 -17.52 -6.12 -13.92
N LYS A 269 -18.10 -4.98 -13.47
CA LYS A 269 -17.48 -3.66 -13.61
C LYS A 269 -16.23 -3.53 -12.76
N TYR A 270 -16.29 -3.99 -11.51
CA TYR A 270 -15.15 -3.96 -10.58
C TYR A 270 -13.97 -4.79 -11.11
N TYR A 271 -14.23 -6.05 -11.54
CA TYR A 271 -13.18 -6.92 -12.10
C TYR A 271 -12.65 -6.41 -13.44
N ALA A 272 -13.49 -5.78 -14.25
CA ALA A 272 -13.02 -5.14 -15.48
C ALA A 272 -12.06 -3.96 -15.22
N LEU A 273 -12.30 -3.17 -14.16
CA LEU A 273 -11.36 -2.14 -13.71
C LEU A 273 -10.03 -2.74 -13.24
N VAL A 274 -10.08 -3.85 -12.50
CA VAL A 274 -8.87 -4.59 -12.08
C VAL A 274 -8.10 -5.11 -13.29
N THR A 275 -8.79 -5.66 -14.31
CA THR A 275 -8.17 -6.08 -15.58
C THR A 275 -7.51 -4.91 -16.31
N GLY A 276 -8.09 -3.72 -16.27
CA GLY A 276 -7.47 -2.50 -16.81
C GLY A 276 -6.16 -2.11 -16.11
N VAL A 277 -6.09 -2.27 -14.79
CA VAL A 277 -4.83 -2.11 -14.02
C VAL A 277 -3.82 -3.18 -14.42
N ASP A 278 -4.24 -4.44 -14.48
CA ASP A 278 -3.39 -5.56 -14.91
C ASP A 278 -2.76 -5.32 -16.29
N ALA A 279 -3.56 -4.84 -17.26
CA ALA A 279 -3.07 -4.49 -18.58
C ALA A 279 -1.99 -3.40 -18.55
N ALA A 280 -2.16 -2.36 -17.71
CA ALA A 280 -1.16 -1.31 -17.55
C ALA A 280 0.14 -1.85 -16.91
N VAL A 281 0.04 -2.77 -15.96
CA VAL A 281 1.22 -3.47 -15.39
C VAL A 281 1.96 -4.25 -16.49
N GLY A 282 1.23 -4.92 -17.37
CA GLY A 282 1.80 -5.58 -18.57
C GLY A 282 2.57 -4.62 -19.47
N MET A 283 1.94 -3.49 -19.82
CA MET A 283 2.57 -2.44 -20.66
C MET A 283 3.89 -1.94 -20.06
N ILE A 284 3.93 -1.72 -18.75
CA ILE A 284 5.14 -1.25 -18.04
C ILE A 284 6.24 -2.32 -18.07
N ARG A 285 5.90 -3.58 -17.76
CA ARG A 285 6.88 -4.69 -17.79
C ARG A 285 7.46 -4.94 -19.17
N GLU A 286 6.64 -4.86 -20.22
CA GLU A 286 7.08 -5.00 -21.61
C GLU A 286 8.04 -3.87 -22.02
N GLU A 287 7.76 -2.63 -21.57
CA GLU A 287 8.66 -1.52 -21.84
C GLU A 287 10.01 -1.66 -21.13
N LEU A 288 10.01 -2.12 -19.87
CA LEU A 288 11.25 -2.42 -19.15
C LEU A 288 12.12 -3.41 -19.92
N VAL A 289 11.53 -4.48 -20.47
CA VAL A 289 12.24 -5.46 -21.30
C VAL A 289 12.75 -4.81 -22.59
N ARG A 290 11.91 -4.05 -23.31
CA ARG A 290 12.30 -3.36 -24.55
C ARG A 290 13.48 -2.40 -24.35
N GLN A 291 13.52 -1.76 -23.17
CA GLN A 291 14.59 -0.83 -22.82
C GLN A 291 15.83 -1.54 -22.22
N GLY A 292 15.76 -2.86 -21.95
CA GLY A 292 16.84 -3.61 -21.27
C GLY A 292 17.05 -3.18 -19.83
N LEU A 293 15.97 -2.75 -19.15
CA LEU A 293 15.97 -2.27 -17.76
C LEU A 293 15.44 -3.34 -16.78
N ASP A 294 14.83 -4.41 -17.28
CA ASP A 294 14.13 -5.43 -16.53
C ASP A 294 14.99 -6.15 -15.50
N ARG A 295 16.28 -6.38 -15.81
CA ARG A 295 17.21 -7.14 -14.94
C ARG A 295 17.66 -6.39 -13.68
N ASN A 296 17.47 -5.07 -13.63
CA ASN A 296 17.85 -4.24 -12.48
C ASN A 296 16.70 -3.33 -12.05
N THR A 297 15.45 -3.76 -12.24
CA THR A 297 14.26 -3.00 -11.82
C THR A 297 13.42 -3.82 -10.86
N VAL A 298 13.27 -3.31 -9.64
CA VAL A 298 12.35 -3.85 -8.64
C VAL A 298 10.96 -3.30 -8.90
N ILE A 299 9.94 -4.16 -8.87
CA ILE A 299 8.54 -3.77 -9.03
C ILE A 299 7.78 -4.11 -7.76
N ILE A 300 7.13 -3.11 -7.17
CA ILE A 300 6.22 -3.25 -6.03
C ILE A 300 4.82 -2.94 -6.52
N PHE A 301 3.88 -3.85 -6.30
CA PHE A 301 2.45 -3.67 -6.59
C PHE A 301 1.65 -3.83 -5.30
N THR A 302 0.77 -2.86 -5.01
CA THR A 302 -0.14 -2.90 -3.87
C THR A 302 -1.40 -2.06 -4.13
N SER A 303 -2.29 -1.94 -3.13
CA SER A 303 -3.42 -1.00 -3.08
C SER A 303 -3.28 -0.07 -1.88
N ASP A 304 -4.00 1.04 -1.91
CA ASP A 304 -4.05 1.99 -0.80
C ASP A 304 -5.03 1.57 0.31
N ASN A 305 -5.97 0.70 0.00
CA ASN A 305 -6.83 -0.02 0.92
C ASN A 305 -7.49 -1.21 0.19
N GLY A 306 -8.11 -2.10 0.97
CA GLY A 306 -9.01 -3.11 0.46
C GLY A 306 -10.41 -2.57 0.14
N TYR A 307 -11.38 -3.48 -0.08
CA TYR A 307 -12.77 -3.14 -0.40
C TYR A 307 -13.72 -4.26 0.02
N ASN A 308 -14.82 -3.94 0.70
CA ASN A 308 -15.73 -4.95 1.27
C ASN A 308 -16.53 -5.74 0.24
N ALA A 309 -16.90 -5.15 -0.89
CA ALA A 309 -17.58 -5.83 -2.00
C ALA A 309 -18.79 -6.70 -1.59
N GLY A 310 -19.58 -6.26 -0.61
CA GLY A 310 -20.75 -6.97 -0.09
C GLY A 310 -20.49 -7.90 1.09
N SER A 311 -19.22 -8.13 1.47
CA SER A 311 -18.86 -8.93 2.65
C SER A 311 -19.47 -8.34 3.92
N HIS A 312 -20.00 -9.20 4.80
CA HIS A 312 -20.71 -8.82 6.02
C HIS A 312 -21.88 -7.84 5.82
N GLY A 313 -22.35 -7.67 4.57
CA GLY A 313 -23.32 -6.64 4.21
C GLY A 313 -22.74 -5.23 4.24
N PHE A 314 -21.47 -5.08 3.92
CA PHE A 314 -20.78 -3.81 3.70
C PHE A 314 -20.37 -3.67 2.23
N GLY A 315 -20.49 -2.48 1.69
CA GLY A 315 -19.74 -2.00 0.53
C GLY A 315 -18.60 -1.12 1.00
N ASP A 316 -17.93 -0.37 0.12
CA ASP A 316 -16.91 0.61 0.52
C ASP A 316 -15.80 0.00 1.42
N LYS A 317 -15.15 0.81 2.24
CA LYS A 317 -13.93 0.51 2.99
C LYS A 317 -14.01 1.01 4.44
N VAL A 318 -12.91 1.42 5.03
CA VAL A 318 -12.63 2.03 6.34
C VAL A 318 -12.68 1.12 7.56
N LEU A 319 -13.44 0.04 7.52
CA LEU A 319 -13.57 -0.86 8.68
C LEU A 319 -12.33 -1.75 8.82
N PRO A 320 -11.99 -2.19 10.05
CA PRO A 320 -10.78 -3.00 10.30
C PRO A 320 -10.92 -4.48 9.88
N TYR A 321 -12.02 -4.86 9.21
CA TYR A 321 -12.21 -6.23 8.71
C TYR A 321 -11.27 -6.54 7.53
N GLU A 322 -11.00 -7.84 7.32
CA GLU A 322 -10.01 -8.32 6.34
C GLU A 322 -10.20 -7.71 4.94
N GLU A 323 -11.43 -7.61 4.47
CA GLU A 323 -11.71 -7.13 3.11
C GLU A 323 -11.35 -5.67 2.89
N ALA A 324 -11.55 -4.81 3.91
CA ALA A 324 -11.28 -3.37 3.81
C ALA A 324 -9.84 -3.02 4.24
N SER A 325 -9.28 -3.73 5.23
CA SER A 325 -7.98 -3.39 5.80
C SER A 325 -6.80 -4.12 5.15
N LYS A 326 -7.04 -5.20 4.39
CA LYS A 326 -6.00 -6.01 3.78
C LYS A 326 -5.87 -5.70 2.30
N ALA A 327 -4.65 -5.35 1.89
CA ALA A 327 -4.32 -5.07 0.50
C ALA A 327 -3.45 -6.19 -0.12
N PRO A 328 -3.51 -6.38 -1.46
CA PRO A 328 -2.53 -7.21 -2.14
C PRO A 328 -1.15 -6.57 -2.04
N LEU A 329 -0.09 -7.34 -1.82
CA LEU A 329 1.29 -6.87 -1.96
C LEU A 329 2.15 -7.90 -2.64
N ILE A 330 2.81 -7.48 -3.73
CA ILE A 330 3.83 -8.26 -4.45
C ILE A 330 5.09 -7.41 -4.53
N ILE A 331 6.24 -8.01 -4.23
CA ILE A 331 7.55 -7.41 -4.49
C ILE A 331 8.32 -8.36 -5.41
N TYR A 332 8.58 -7.91 -6.63
CA TYR A 332 9.44 -8.57 -7.60
C TYR A 332 10.80 -7.87 -7.62
N ASP A 333 11.83 -8.62 -7.30
CA ASP A 333 13.23 -8.17 -7.40
C ASP A 333 14.02 -9.18 -8.24
N PRO A 334 14.38 -8.85 -9.50
CA PRO A 334 15.09 -9.78 -10.38
C PRO A 334 16.52 -10.12 -9.93
N ARG A 335 17.02 -9.46 -8.90
CA ARG A 335 18.35 -9.69 -8.33
C ARG A 335 18.33 -10.79 -7.25
N LEU A 336 17.14 -11.16 -6.77
CA LEU A 336 16.97 -12.26 -5.83
C LEU A 336 17.19 -13.60 -6.51
N PRO A 337 17.67 -14.61 -5.77
CA PRO A 337 17.77 -15.97 -6.25
C PRO A 337 16.41 -16.52 -6.70
N ALA A 338 16.41 -17.32 -7.78
CA ALA A 338 15.18 -17.83 -8.40
C ALA A 338 14.30 -18.68 -7.46
N GLU A 339 14.88 -19.31 -6.44
CA GLU A 339 14.17 -20.06 -5.39
C GLU A 339 13.27 -19.18 -4.51
N LYS A 340 13.40 -17.87 -4.56
CA LYS A 340 12.51 -16.91 -3.88
C LYS A 340 11.25 -16.62 -4.69
N ASN A 341 11.23 -16.94 -5.98
CA ASN A 341 10.10 -16.66 -6.85
C ASN A 341 8.86 -17.44 -6.41
N GLY A 342 7.71 -16.76 -6.42
CA GLY A 342 6.41 -17.33 -6.09
C GLY A 342 6.19 -17.67 -4.61
N GLN A 343 7.17 -17.40 -3.74
CA GLN A 343 7.00 -17.65 -2.31
C GLN A 343 5.97 -16.71 -1.69
N ALA A 344 5.30 -17.20 -0.63
CA ALA A 344 4.36 -16.44 0.18
C ALA A 344 4.99 -16.11 1.52
N CYS A 345 4.97 -14.83 1.90
CA CYS A 345 5.35 -14.36 3.22
C CYS A 345 4.08 -14.13 4.06
N ALA A 346 3.96 -14.85 5.18
CA ALA A 346 2.82 -14.74 6.09
C ALA A 346 3.06 -13.75 7.25
N ALA A 347 4.23 -13.10 7.30
CA ALA A 347 4.52 -12.08 8.30
C ALA A 347 3.53 -10.91 8.19
N VAL A 348 3.10 -10.38 9.33
CA VAL A 348 2.30 -9.15 9.35
C VAL A 348 3.15 -7.98 8.90
N THR A 349 2.68 -7.32 7.84
CA THR A 349 3.29 -6.14 7.24
C THR A 349 2.23 -5.06 7.03
N GLY A 350 2.65 -3.81 6.88
CA GLY A 350 1.72 -2.71 6.68
C GLY A 350 2.16 -1.75 5.57
N ASN A 351 1.23 -0.92 5.11
CA ASN A 351 1.50 0.15 4.16
C ASN A 351 2.58 1.13 4.67
N ILE A 352 2.76 1.26 5.99
CA ILE A 352 3.85 2.00 6.63
C ILE A 352 5.25 1.48 6.27
N ASP A 353 5.37 0.21 5.87
CA ASP A 353 6.64 -0.47 5.58
C ASP A 353 7.17 -0.16 4.16
N LEU A 354 6.33 0.43 3.31
CA LEU A 354 6.66 0.64 1.89
C LEU A 354 7.72 1.73 1.70
N ALA A 355 7.60 2.87 2.40
CA ALA A 355 8.60 3.94 2.32
C ALA A 355 10.00 3.48 2.78
N PRO A 356 10.17 2.89 3.98
CA PRO A 356 11.48 2.41 4.41
C PRO A 356 12.01 1.27 3.52
N THR A 357 11.14 0.47 2.91
CA THR A 357 11.56 -0.58 1.95
C THR A 357 12.11 0.01 0.66
N LEU A 358 11.42 1.00 0.07
CA LEU A 358 11.87 1.68 -1.16
C LEU A 358 13.21 2.40 -0.95
N LEU A 359 13.37 3.07 0.20
CA LEU A 359 14.64 3.70 0.57
C LEU A 359 15.76 2.66 0.76
N ALA A 360 15.49 1.57 1.49
CA ALA A 360 16.47 0.51 1.71
C ALA A 360 16.89 -0.20 0.42
N LEU A 361 15.96 -0.44 -0.54
CA LEU A 361 16.28 -0.97 -1.87
C LEU A 361 17.24 -0.07 -2.63
N ALA A 362 17.14 1.23 -2.46
CA ALA A 362 18.03 2.23 -3.06
C ALA A 362 19.37 2.37 -2.33
N GLY A 363 19.56 1.72 -1.18
CA GLY A 363 20.71 1.91 -0.30
C GLY A 363 20.68 3.23 0.48
N GLU A 364 19.53 3.88 0.56
CA GLU A 364 19.35 5.13 1.28
C GLU A 364 18.90 4.88 2.72
N PRO A 365 19.46 5.60 3.70
CA PRO A 365 19.03 5.46 5.08
C PRO A 365 17.59 5.97 5.23
N ALA A 366 16.77 5.21 5.94
CA ALA A 366 15.45 5.67 6.34
C ALA A 366 15.57 6.88 7.30
N PRO A 367 14.69 7.88 7.21
CA PRO A 367 14.60 8.94 8.20
C PRO A 367 14.46 8.37 9.61
N ALA A 368 15.08 9.02 10.60
CA ALA A 368 14.92 8.61 11.99
C ALA A 368 13.46 8.73 12.43
N GLY A 369 12.99 7.76 13.21
CA GLY A 369 11.67 7.80 13.81
C GLY A 369 10.52 7.40 12.87
N LEU A 370 10.77 6.69 11.77
CA LEU A 370 9.68 6.04 11.02
C LEU A 370 9.00 4.97 11.88
N ASP A 371 7.71 4.75 11.64
CA ASP A 371 6.94 3.65 12.25
C ASP A 371 7.12 2.36 11.46
N GLY A 372 7.26 2.50 10.15
CA GLY A 372 7.48 1.39 9.24
C GLY A 372 8.87 0.76 9.36
N ARG A 373 8.95 -0.48 8.91
CA ARG A 373 10.17 -1.30 8.88
C ARG A 373 10.43 -1.79 7.45
N SER A 374 11.70 -1.85 7.04
CA SER A 374 12.04 -2.39 5.72
C SER A 374 11.64 -3.87 5.60
N LEU A 375 11.05 -4.22 4.45
CA LEU A 375 10.66 -5.59 4.09
C LEU A 375 11.83 -6.41 3.48
N LEU A 376 13.02 -5.82 3.31
CA LEU A 376 14.17 -6.54 2.75
C LEU A 376 14.52 -7.84 3.51
N PRO A 377 14.47 -7.90 4.85
CA PRO A 377 14.69 -9.16 5.55
C PRO A 377 13.70 -10.26 5.14
N LEU A 378 12.44 -9.89 4.85
CA LEU A 378 11.41 -10.84 4.42
C LEU A 378 11.54 -11.23 2.94
N LEU A 379 12.17 -10.42 2.11
CA LEU A 379 12.55 -10.82 0.75
C LEU A 379 13.70 -11.84 0.77
N ALA A 380 14.62 -11.69 1.69
CA ALA A 380 15.72 -12.65 1.90
C ALA A 380 15.22 -13.94 2.53
N ASP A 381 14.33 -13.86 3.53
CA ASP A 381 13.69 -15.00 4.20
C ASP A 381 12.17 -14.75 4.38
N PRO A 382 11.33 -15.22 3.44
CA PRO A 382 9.87 -15.07 3.52
C PRO A 382 9.21 -15.78 4.71
N THR A 383 9.92 -16.66 5.42
CA THR A 383 9.44 -17.34 6.64
C THR A 383 9.69 -16.54 7.92
N GLY A 384 10.49 -15.48 7.83
CA GLY A 384 10.82 -14.59 8.92
C GLY A 384 9.67 -13.70 9.38
N ARG A 385 9.95 -12.83 10.35
CA ARG A 385 9.02 -11.79 10.80
C ARG A 385 9.77 -10.49 11.12
N ILE A 386 9.08 -9.36 11.01
CA ILE A 386 9.60 -8.04 11.36
C ILE A 386 8.87 -7.44 12.57
N ARG A 387 7.68 -7.94 12.90
CA ARG A 387 6.85 -7.57 14.07
C ARG A 387 5.95 -8.71 14.49
N ASP A 388 5.45 -8.67 15.71
CA ASP A 388 4.48 -9.63 16.23
C ASP A 388 3.04 -9.19 15.97
N SER A 389 2.78 -7.88 15.93
CA SER A 389 1.46 -7.30 15.69
C SER A 389 1.55 -5.97 14.95
N LEU A 390 0.40 -5.52 14.41
CA LEU A 390 0.24 -4.23 13.75
C LEU A 390 -1.08 -3.60 14.21
N PRO A 391 -1.08 -2.31 14.62
CA PRO A 391 -2.32 -1.59 14.89
C PRO A 391 -2.98 -1.15 13.59
N LEU A 392 -4.32 -1.22 13.56
CA LEU A 392 -5.17 -0.68 12.51
C LEU A 392 -6.07 0.39 13.12
N PHE A 393 -6.29 1.48 12.39
CA PHE A 393 -7.05 2.63 12.87
C PHE A 393 -8.15 3.00 11.90
N ASN A 394 -9.27 3.47 12.45
CA ASN A 394 -10.23 4.26 11.70
C ASN A 394 -10.54 5.55 12.48
N PHE A 395 -9.99 6.66 11.99
CA PHE A 395 -10.20 8.00 12.56
C PHE A 395 -11.20 8.81 11.74
N TRP A 396 -11.81 8.24 10.70
CA TRP A 396 -12.65 8.95 9.75
C TRP A 396 -14.13 8.56 9.82
N GLY A 397 -15.00 9.50 9.45
CA GLY A 397 -16.43 9.27 9.25
C GLY A 397 -17.25 9.30 10.55
N ALA A 398 -18.29 8.47 10.63
CA ALA A 398 -19.18 8.46 11.78
C ALA A 398 -18.41 8.16 13.09
N PRO A 399 -18.51 9.03 14.12
CA PRO A 399 -17.73 8.82 15.34
C PRO A 399 -17.91 7.43 15.97
N SER A 400 -19.12 6.85 15.92
CA SER A 400 -19.36 5.50 16.45
C SER A 400 -18.68 4.39 15.66
N ALA A 401 -18.34 4.61 14.40
CA ALA A 401 -17.61 3.66 13.56
C ALA A 401 -16.08 3.82 13.65
N GLN A 402 -15.59 4.89 14.28
CA GLN A 402 -14.16 5.03 14.55
C GLN A 402 -13.72 3.92 15.50
N SER A 403 -12.54 3.34 15.23
CA SER A 403 -12.08 2.14 15.93
C SER A 403 -10.58 2.00 15.89
N MET A 404 -10.06 1.19 16.79
CA MET A 404 -8.70 0.69 16.74
C MET A 404 -8.73 -0.83 16.86
N ALA A 405 -7.87 -1.49 16.11
CA ALA A 405 -7.67 -2.92 16.14
C ALA A 405 -6.20 -3.27 16.24
N VAL A 406 -5.91 -4.51 16.62
CA VAL A 406 -4.58 -5.10 16.58
C VAL A 406 -4.67 -6.41 15.80
N VAL A 407 -3.82 -6.56 14.77
CA VAL A 407 -3.72 -7.78 13.96
C VAL A 407 -2.37 -8.45 14.16
N THR A 408 -2.39 -9.77 14.27
CA THR A 408 -1.24 -10.68 14.28
C THR A 408 -1.36 -11.64 13.09
N PRO A 409 -0.40 -12.53 12.80
CA PRO A 409 -0.56 -13.53 11.75
C PRO A 409 -1.78 -14.47 11.94
N GLU A 410 -2.21 -14.69 13.19
CA GLU A 410 -3.24 -15.67 13.54
C GLU A 410 -4.54 -15.02 14.03
N TRP A 411 -4.47 -13.82 14.59
CA TRP A 411 -5.58 -13.23 15.32
C TRP A 411 -5.79 -11.78 14.97
N LYS A 412 -7.05 -11.33 14.98
CA LYS A 412 -7.42 -9.93 14.98
C LYS A 412 -8.32 -9.61 16.16
N TYR A 413 -7.96 -8.58 16.92
CA TYR A 413 -8.75 -8.01 18.01
C TYR A 413 -9.19 -6.61 17.62
N ILE A 414 -10.49 -6.31 17.78
CA ILE A 414 -11.09 -5.01 17.48
C ILE A 414 -11.83 -4.54 18.74
N TYR A 415 -11.59 -3.30 19.13
CA TYR A 415 -12.35 -2.62 20.17
C TYR A 415 -13.21 -1.51 19.57
N TRP A 416 -14.50 -1.60 19.81
CA TRP A 416 -15.48 -0.60 19.46
C TRP A 416 -15.90 0.09 20.75
N TYR A 417 -15.64 1.39 20.83
CA TYR A 417 -16.09 2.16 21.96
C TYR A 417 -17.60 2.45 21.89
N TYR A 418 -18.09 3.20 22.83
CA TYR A 418 -19.51 3.55 22.88
C TYR A 418 -19.97 4.28 21.61
N GLY A 419 -21.29 4.20 21.34
CA GLY A 419 -22.03 5.06 20.44
C GLY A 419 -23.31 5.51 21.13
N VAL A 420 -24.06 6.42 20.52
CA VAL A 420 -25.36 6.84 21.07
C VAL A 420 -26.29 5.62 21.19
N GLY A 421 -26.68 5.27 22.41
CA GLY A 421 -27.48 4.08 22.69
C GLY A 421 -26.77 2.74 22.53
N MET A 422 -25.44 2.72 22.31
CA MET A 422 -24.63 1.52 22.14
C MET A 422 -23.70 1.31 23.31
N LYS A 423 -23.45 0.04 23.67
CA LYS A 423 -22.42 -0.34 24.64
C LYS A 423 -21.10 -0.60 23.92
N PRO A 424 -19.95 -0.54 24.62
CA PRO A 424 -18.69 -0.96 24.03
C PRO A 424 -18.75 -2.45 23.67
N THR A 425 -18.16 -2.80 22.54
CA THR A 425 -18.07 -4.19 22.08
C THR A 425 -16.65 -4.55 21.73
N GLU A 426 -16.34 -5.84 21.82
CA GLU A 426 -15.06 -6.40 21.45
C GLU A 426 -15.26 -7.53 20.45
N GLU A 427 -14.40 -7.59 19.49
CA GLU A 427 -14.37 -8.69 18.51
C GLU A 427 -13.00 -9.35 18.53
N LEU A 428 -12.98 -10.67 18.46
CA LEU A 428 -11.79 -11.49 18.34
C LEU A 428 -12.03 -12.52 17.25
N PHE A 429 -11.17 -12.50 16.22
CA PHE A 429 -11.25 -13.43 15.09
C PHE A 429 -9.97 -14.24 14.97
N HIS A 430 -10.10 -15.54 14.71
CA HIS A 430 -8.99 -16.47 14.46
C HIS A 430 -8.73 -16.59 12.96
N LEU A 431 -7.89 -15.71 12.41
CA LEU A 431 -7.74 -15.50 10.96
C LEU A 431 -7.24 -16.72 10.18
N THR A 432 -6.51 -17.64 10.82
CA THR A 432 -6.02 -18.86 10.15
C THR A 432 -7.11 -19.93 10.01
N GLU A 433 -8.12 -19.95 10.89
CA GLU A 433 -9.26 -20.88 10.86
C GLU A 433 -10.49 -20.23 10.25
N ASP A 434 -10.63 -18.91 10.44
CA ASP A 434 -11.79 -18.11 10.02
C ASP A 434 -11.32 -16.84 9.28
N ARG A 435 -10.76 -17.03 8.09
CA ARG A 435 -10.24 -15.92 7.26
C ARG A 435 -11.29 -14.92 6.80
N TYR A 436 -12.58 -15.25 6.97
CA TYR A 436 -13.70 -14.38 6.60
C TYR A 436 -14.37 -13.74 7.82
N GLU A 437 -13.75 -13.86 8.99
CA GLU A 437 -14.22 -13.23 10.24
C GLU A 437 -15.70 -13.50 10.54
N MET A 438 -16.14 -14.77 10.35
CA MET A 438 -17.52 -15.19 10.48
C MET A 438 -17.95 -15.45 11.93
N THR A 439 -16.98 -15.63 12.83
CA THR A 439 -17.24 -16.04 14.22
C THR A 439 -16.45 -15.17 15.20
N ASN A 440 -17.17 -14.27 15.89
CA ASN A 440 -16.56 -13.52 16.98
C ASN A 440 -16.41 -14.43 18.21
N VAL A 441 -15.17 -14.76 18.58
CA VAL A 441 -14.84 -15.65 19.71
C VAL A 441 -14.41 -14.88 20.97
N ALA A 442 -14.60 -13.56 21.04
CA ALA A 442 -14.17 -12.74 22.19
C ALA A 442 -14.80 -13.18 23.54
N ALA A 443 -16.02 -13.74 23.51
CA ALA A 443 -16.68 -14.25 24.71
C ALA A 443 -16.41 -15.75 24.98
N ALA A 444 -15.65 -16.44 24.13
CA ALA A 444 -15.43 -17.87 24.23
C ALA A 444 -14.34 -18.21 25.28
N PRO A 445 -14.62 -18.98 26.33
CA PRO A 445 -13.65 -19.27 27.40
C PRO A 445 -12.31 -19.85 26.93
N PRO A 446 -12.23 -20.71 25.90
CA PRO A 446 -10.96 -21.24 25.42
C PRO A 446 -9.99 -20.17 24.91
N HIS A 447 -10.49 -19.03 24.49
CA HIS A 447 -9.68 -17.93 23.90
C HIS A 447 -9.41 -16.78 24.88
N ALA A 448 -9.81 -16.90 26.16
CA ALA A 448 -9.63 -15.85 27.16
C ALA A 448 -8.16 -15.42 27.34
N GLY A 449 -7.21 -16.35 27.24
CA GLY A 449 -5.77 -16.05 27.33
C GLY A 449 -5.27 -15.24 26.13
N VAL A 450 -5.70 -15.58 24.91
CA VAL A 450 -5.38 -14.83 23.68
C VAL A 450 -5.99 -13.43 23.74
N LEU A 451 -7.26 -13.32 24.14
CA LEU A 451 -7.94 -12.03 24.31
C LEU A 451 -7.20 -11.14 25.30
N ALA A 452 -6.78 -11.66 26.45
CA ALA A 452 -6.02 -10.90 27.44
C ALA A 452 -4.69 -10.37 26.89
N LYS A 453 -3.96 -11.20 26.12
CA LYS A 453 -2.71 -10.81 25.46
C LYS A 453 -2.94 -9.69 24.45
N LEU A 454 -3.95 -9.82 23.59
CA LEU A 454 -4.22 -8.82 22.54
C LEU A 454 -4.79 -7.51 23.11
N ARG A 455 -5.54 -7.57 24.22
CA ARG A 455 -5.94 -6.39 24.98
C ARG A 455 -4.73 -5.64 25.54
N ALA A 456 -3.74 -6.35 26.08
CA ALA A 456 -2.52 -5.73 26.58
C ALA A 456 -1.70 -5.09 25.45
N ASP A 457 -1.58 -5.77 24.30
CA ASP A 457 -0.93 -5.22 23.11
C ASP A 457 -1.67 -3.98 22.57
N TYR A 458 -2.99 -4.04 22.48
CA TYR A 458 -3.83 -2.89 22.13
C TYR A 458 -3.56 -1.68 23.02
N ASP A 459 -3.49 -1.88 24.35
CA ASP A 459 -3.24 -0.79 25.31
C ASP A 459 -1.84 -0.18 25.12
N VAL A 460 -0.82 -1.00 24.79
CA VAL A 460 0.53 -0.53 24.45
C VAL A 460 0.52 0.32 23.18
N GLN A 461 -0.17 -0.13 22.12
CA GLN A 461 -0.29 0.62 20.86
C GLN A 461 -1.07 1.93 21.08
N LEU A 462 -2.12 1.91 21.90
CA LEU A 462 -2.88 3.11 22.24
C LEU A 462 -2.03 4.15 23.00
N ALA A 463 -1.18 3.71 23.91
CA ALA A 463 -0.27 4.60 24.65
C ALA A 463 0.74 5.29 23.71
N ALA A 464 1.12 4.66 22.59
CA ALA A 464 1.99 5.26 21.59
C ALA A 464 1.31 6.44 20.88
N ILE A 465 0.01 6.38 20.61
CA ILE A 465 -0.77 7.51 20.05
C ILE A 465 -0.65 8.72 20.99
N GLN A 466 -0.86 8.52 22.27
CA GLN A 466 -0.82 9.60 23.27
C GLN A 466 0.52 10.35 23.31
N GLN A 467 1.61 9.68 22.97
CA GLN A 467 2.97 10.24 23.01
C GLN A 467 3.40 10.89 21.69
N GLN A 468 2.77 10.54 20.57
CA GLN A 468 3.33 10.81 19.24
C GLN A 468 2.37 11.47 18.25
N PHE A 469 1.13 11.76 18.63
CA PHE A 469 0.18 12.41 17.70
C PHE A 469 0.65 13.82 17.30
N VAL A 470 0.26 14.23 16.09
CA VAL A 470 0.51 15.59 15.60
C VAL A 470 -0.46 16.56 16.29
N PRO A 471 0.03 17.64 16.96
CA PRO A 471 -0.81 18.46 17.86
C PRO A 471 -1.92 19.23 17.16
N GLN A 472 -1.72 19.66 15.90
CA GLN A 472 -2.59 20.61 15.21
C GLN A 472 -3.77 19.98 14.45
N HIS A 473 -3.89 18.66 14.45
CA HIS A 473 -4.88 17.93 13.65
C HIS A 473 -5.91 17.17 14.49
N ALA A 474 -6.10 17.60 15.74
CA ALA A 474 -7.14 17.07 16.67
C ALA A 474 -7.11 15.54 16.88
N TYR A 475 -5.91 14.96 17.02
CA TYR A 475 -5.76 13.55 17.41
C TYR A 475 -5.65 13.34 18.91
N ASP A 476 -5.59 14.40 19.71
CA ASP A 476 -5.35 14.40 21.16
C ASP A 476 -6.46 13.72 21.98
N HIS A 477 -7.65 13.60 21.44
CA HIS A 477 -8.80 12.96 22.10
C HIS A 477 -8.85 11.44 21.90
N TYR A 478 -8.24 10.88 20.84
CA TYR A 478 -8.31 9.43 20.55
C TYR A 478 -7.72 8.53 21.64
N PRO A 479 -6.66 8.91 22.37
CA PRO A 479 -6.22 8.12 23.53
C PRO A 479 -7.31 7.89 24.56
N VAL A 480 -8.24 8.85 24.74
CA VAL A 480 -9.40 8.69 25.63
C VAL A 480 -10.53 7.92 24.94
N VAL A 481 -10.85 8.30 23.69
CA VAL A 481 -11.95 7.68 22.91
C VAL A 481 -11.72 6.18 22.72
N PHE A 482 -10.51 5.76 22.36
CA PHE A 482 -10.17 4.36 22.15
C PHE A 482 -9.78 3.62 23.44
N SER A 483 -9.69 4.30 24.60
CA SER A 483 -9.41 3.63 25.86
C SER A 483 -10.50 2.62 26.19
N ARG A 484 -10.12 1.39 26.48
CA ARG A 484 -11.03 0.33 26.92
C ARG A 484 -11.59 0.56 28.33
N THR A 485 -10.94 1.41 29.12
CA THR A 485 -11.27 1.66 30.52
C THR A 485 -11.94 3.02 30.79
N ALA A 486 -11.77 3.99 29.88
CA ALA A 486 -12.43 5.29 30.03
C ALA A 486 -13.95 5.16 29.87
N PRO A 487 -14.74 5.74 30.79
CA PRO A 487 -16.20 5.66 30.78
C PRO A 487 -16.78 6.57 29.67
N TRP A 488 -18.05 6.31 29.32
CA TRP A 488 -18.72 7.02 28.22
C TRP A 488 -18.84 8.53 28.43
N ASP A 489 -19.09 9.01 29.62
CA ASP A 489 -19.21 10.44 29.93
C ASP A 489 -17.94 11.24 29.58
N GLN A 490 -16.78 10.66 29.80
CA GLN A 490 -15.50 11.25 29.34
C GLN A 490 -15.36 11.26 27.82
N LYS A 491 -15.82 10.22 27.15
CA LYS A 491 -15.74 10.09 25.68
C LYS A 491 -16.74 10.99 24.96
N ALA A 492 -17.97 11.06 25.47
CA ALA A 492 -19.06 11.78 24.83
C ALA A 492 -18.78 13.28 24.63
N GLY A 493 -18.09 13.91 25.58
CA GLY A 493 -17.70 15.31 25.50
C GLY A 493 -16.67 15.63 24.43
N LEU A 494 -15.91 14.62 23.97
CA LEU A 494 -14.84 14.77 22.99
C LEU A 494 -15.35 14.60 21.54
N LEU A 495 -16.45 13.89 21.33
CA LEU A 495 -16.94 13.50 19.99
C LEU A 495 -17.60 14.65 19.20
N GLY A 496 -17.98 15.76 19.83
CA GLY A 496 -18.61 16.92 19.18
C GLY A 496 -17.64 17.95 18.61
N GLN A 497 -16.34 17.79 18.82
CA GLN A 497 -15.34 18.83 18.53
C GLN A 497 -14.58 18.65 17.21
N LEU A 498 -14.93 17.65 16.39
CA LEU A 498 -14.09 17.07 15.37
C LEU A 498 -14.53 17.35 13.94
N LYS A 499 -14.41 18.55 13.41
CA LYS A 499 -14.43 18.76 11.96
C LYS A 499 -13.51 19.92 11.56
N VAL A 500 -12.29 19.60 11.24
CA VAL A 500 -11.44 20.43 10.36
C VAL A 500 -11.72 19.93 8.93
N LYS A 501 -12.23 20.78 8.04
CA LYS A 501 -12.39 20.40 6.63
C LYS A 501 -11.01 20.35 5.97
N SER A 502 -10.68 19.24 5.31
CA SER A 502 -9.52 19.19 4.43
C SER A 502 -9.76 19.99 3.15
N GLY A 503 -8.72 20.59 2.59
CA GLY A 503 -8.80 21.24 1.28
C GLY A 503 -8.97 20.26 0.10
N ALA A 504 -8.74 18.97 0.36
CA ALA A 504 -8.85 17.90 -0.65
C ALA A 504 -10.29 17.45 -0.95
N GLY A 505 -11.30 18.01 -0.29
CA GLY A 505 -12.73 17.79 -0.48
C GLY A 505 -13.13 16.33 -0.79
N ASP A 506 -14.16 15.83 -0.11
CA ASP A 506 -14.92 14.62 -0.52
C ASP A 506 -15.68 14.80 -1.84
N ASP A 507 -15.33 15.82 -2.65
CA ASP A 507 -15.96 16.09 -3.92
C ASP A 507 -15.69 14.94 -4.89
N GLU A 508 -16.42 13.84 -4.72
CA GLU A 508 -16.81 13.04 -5.87
C GLU A 508 -17.47 14.01 -6.85
N PRO A 509 -16.99 14.12 -8.09
CA PRO A 509 -17.75 14.82 -9.10
C PRO A 509 -19.13 14.14 -9.12
N SER A 510 -20.15 14.82 -8.65
CA SER A 510 -21.51 14.31 -8.61
C SER A 510 -22.03 14.23 -10.05
N ASP A 511 -21.69 13.17 -10.76
CA ASP A 511 -22.31 12.76 -12.02
C ASP A 511 -23.71 12.14 -11.78
N GLN A 512 -24.22 12.22 -10.56
CA GLN A 512 -25.64 11.93 -10.33
C GLN A 512 -26.45 13.19 -10.64
N PRO A 513 -27.40 13.12 -11.61
CA PRO A 513 -28.29 14.24 -11.88
C PRO A 513 -29.08 14.54 -10.60
N LYS A 514 -28.92 15.76 -10.06
CA LYS A 514 -29.66 16.25 -8.90
C LYS A 514 -31.15 16.00 -9.16
N LYS A 515 -31.71 14.95 -8.55
CA LYS A 515 -33.17 14.74 -8.55
C LYS A 515 -33.75 15.96 -7.85
N LYS A 516 -34.36 16.86 -8.63
CA LYS A 516 -35.19 17.95 -8.11
C LYS A 516 -36.23 17.31 -7.20
N ARG A 517 -36.16 17.58 -5.91
CA ARG A 517 -37.29 17.34 -5.00
C ARG A 517 -38.47 18.18 -5.49
N LYS A 518 -39.53 17.53 -5.93
CA LYS A 518 -40.85 18.10 -6.03
C LYS A 518 -41.53 17.98 -4.68
#